data_b843dccf120da0e4854dd931042fd0ef
#
_entry.id   b843dccf120da0e4854dd931042fd0ef
#
_cell.length_a   1.000
_cell.length_b   1.000
_cell.length_c   1.000
_cell.angle_alpha   90.00
_cell.angle_beta   90.00
_cell.angle_gamma   90.00
#
_symmetry.space_group_name_H-M   'P 1'
#
loop_
_entity.id
_entity.type
_entity.pdbx_description
1 polymer ?
#
loop_
_entity_poly.entity_id
_entity_poly.type
_entity_poly.pdbx_seq_one_letter_code
_entity_poly.pdbx_strand_id
1 'polypeptide(L)'
;MTETPNTSSEEIQTSEPSPDNELQVLQQENANLKAELQEQNDRYLMALAEAENSRKRLQKERTEMMQYAVENALMDFLPPIESMEKALGFASQTSEEIKNWAIGFQMILQQFKQIFEEKGVVEYSSKGELFNPYLHEAVEIEETTTIPEGTILEEFTKGYKIGDRPIRVAKVKVAKLPAKGNSDSNEEKE
;
A
#
# COMPACT_ATOMS: atom_id res chain seq x y z
N MET A 1 -56.07 -54.62 73.02
CA MET A 1 -55.03 -54.86 72.04
C MET A 1 -55.31 -54.03 70.82
N THR A 2 -54.66 -52.96 70.69
CA THR A 2 -54.38 -52.28 69.35
C THR A 2 -53.50 -51.09 69.64
N GLU A 3 -52.32 -51.16 69.10
CA GLU A 3 -51.25 -50.15 69.21
C GLU A 3 -51.57 -48.92 68.40
N THR A 4 -51.26 -47.79 68.93
CA THR A 4 -51.24 -46.48 68.20
C THR A 4 -49.84 -46.23 67.67
N PRO A 5 -49.65 -45.82 66.40
CA PRO A 5 -48.34 -45.40 65.93
C PRO A 5 -48.07 -43.97 66.33
N ASN A 6 -46.91 -43.78 66.87
CA ASN A 6 -46.28 -42.50 67.21
C ASN A 6 -45.92 -41.73 65.96
N THR A 7 -46.50 -40.52 65.73
CA THR A 7 -46.12 -39.63 64.70
C THR A 7 -45.17 -38.60 65.28
N SER A 8 -43.87 -38.76 65.02
CA SER A 8 -42.86 -37.81 65.34
C SER A 8 -43.01 -36.59 64.33
N SER A 9 -43.45 -35.49 64.88
CA SER A 9 -43.41 -34.22 64.22
C SER A 9 -41.96 -33.67 64.15
N GLU A 10 -41.27 -33.79 63.01
CA GLU A 10 -40.04 -33.05 62.77
C GLU A 10 -40.39 -31.58 62.62
N GLU A 11 -40.12 -30.78 63.63
CA GLU A 11 -40.08 -29.34 63.58
C GLU A 11 -38.91 -28.94 62.72
N ILE A 12 -39.21 -28.47 61.49
CA ILE A 12 -38.28 -27.71 60.62
C ILE A 12 -38.05 -26.40 61.34
N GLN A 13 -36.95 -26.28 62.07
CA GLN A 13 -36.47 -25.01 62.59
C GLN A 13 -35.95 -24.19 61.40
N THR A 14 -36.78 -23.37 60.84
CA THR A 14 -36.33 -22.25 60.00
C THR A 14 -35.68 -21.21 60.92
N SER A 15 -34.36 -21.33 61.10
CA SER A 15 -33.56 -20.33 61.77
C SER A 15 -33.54 -19.07 60.87
N GLU A 16 -34.26 -18.05 61.27
CA GLU A 16 -34.08 -16.72 60.66
C GLU A 16 -32.60 -16.31 60.77
N PRO A 17 -31.97 -15.85 59.68
CA PRO A 17 -30.56 -15.47 59.72
C PRO A 17 -30.42 -14.28 60.70
N SER A 18 -29.44 -14.36 61.56
CA SER A 18 -29.15 -13.31 62.52
C SER A 18 -28.79 -12.02 61.75
N PRO A 19 -29.16 -10.81 62.19
CA PRO A 19 -28.92 -9.54 61.54
C PRO A 19 -27.45 -9.30 61.11
N ASP A 20 -26.52 -9.87 61.89
CA ASP A 20 -25.07 -9.83 61.59
C ASP A 20 -24.69 -10.68 60.36
N ASN A 21 -25.39 -11.76 60.11
CA ASN A 21 -25.15 -12.63 58.96
C ASN A 21 -25.69 -12.01 57.65
N GLU A 22 -26.87 -11.35 57.71
CA GLU A 22 -27.43 -10.58 56.58
C GLU A 22 -26.52 -9.43 56.21
N LEU A 23 -25.96 -8.72 57.18
CA LEU A 23 -25.06 -7.59 56.95
C LEU A 23 -23.74 -8.06 56.26
N GLN A 24 -23.20 -9.20 56.65
CA GLN A 24 -22.03 -9.77 56.01
C GLN A 24 -22.33 -10.21 54.58
N VAL A 25 -23.45 -10.84 54.31
CA VAL A 25 -23.86 -11.25 52.94
C VAL A 25 -24.02 -10.02 52.03
N LEU A 26 -24.70 -8.97 52.52
CA LEU A 26 -24.87 -7.73 51.76
C LEU A 26 -23.54 -7.00 51.51
N GLN A 27 -22.63 -7.03 52.48
CA GLN A 27 -21.27 -6.47 52.28
C GLN A 27 -20.49 -7.24 51.20
N GLN A 28 -20.57 -8.58 51.22
CA GLN A 28 -19.93 -9.42 50.24
C GLN A 28 -20.52 -9.23 48.83
N GLU A 29 -21.85 -9.15 48.74
CA GLU A 29 -22.54 -8.86 47.48
C GLU A 29 -22.16 -7.46 46.91
N ASN A 30 -22.10 -6.45 47.81
CA ASN A 30 -21.64 -5.11 47.41
C ASN A 30 -20.18 -5.12 46.92
N ALA A 31 -19.29 -5.89 47.53
CA ALA A 31 -17.92 -6.05 47.11
C ALA A 31 -17.84 -6.74 45.74
N ASN A 32 -18.62 -7.79 45.53
CA ASN A 32 -18.67 -8.51 44.25
C ASN A 32 -19.24 -7.64 43.15
N LEU A 33 -20.34 -6.93 43.39
CA LEU A 33 -20.94 -6.00 42.42
C LEU A 33 -20.01 -4.86 42.04
N LYS A 34 -19.24 -4.33 42.98
CA LYS A 34 -18.22 -3.30 42.71
C LYS A 34 -17.09 -3.87 41.85
N ALA A 35 -16.61 -5.07 42.13
CA ALA A 35 -15.57 -5.69 41.30
C ALA A 35 -16.06 -5.98 39.86
N GLU A 36 -17.30 -6.47 39.73
CA GLU A 36 -17.92 -6.71 38.43
C GLU A 36 -18.12 -5.44 37.67
N LEU A 37 -18.56 -4.36 38.32
CA LEU A 37 -18.73 -3.04 37.71
C LEU A 37 -17.40 -2.46 37.22
N GLN A 38 -16.34 -2.66 38.01
CA GLN A 38 -14.99 -2.23 37.61
C GLN A 38 -14.50 -3.02 36.41
N GLU A 39 -14.66 -4.34 36.40
CA GLU A 39 -14.29 -5.20 35.27
C GLU A 39 -15.07 -4.80 34.00
N GLN A 40 -16.38 -4.55 34.10
CA GLN A 40 -17.19 -4.09 32.97
C GLN A 40 -16.75 -2.72 32.47
N ASN A 41 -16.40 -1.80 33.38
CA ASN A 41 -15.87 -0.50 33.00
C ASN A 41 -14.52 -0.60 32.27
N ASP A 42 -13.63 -1.45 32.75
CA ASP A 42 -12.34 -1.69 32.11
C ASP A 42 -12.52 -2.30 30.70
N ARG A 43 -13.42 -3.28 30.56
CA ARG A 43 -13.79 -3.85 29.25
C ARG A 43 -14.38 -2.78 28.32
N TYR A 44 -15.23 -1.92 28.82
CA TYR A 44 -15.81 -0.82 28.05
C TYR A 44 -14.75 0.18 27.56
N LEU A 45 -13.82 0.57 28.44
CA LEU A 45 -12.72 1.47 28.07
C LEU A 45 -11.79 0.84 27.04
N MET A 46 -11.46 -0.46 27.16
CA MET A 46 -10.70 -1.18 26.17
C MET A 46 -11.42 -1.21 24.80
N ALA A 47 -12.71 -1.56 24.79
CA ALA A 47 -13.50 -1.59 23.56
C ALA A 47 -13.60 -0.20 22.90
N LEU A 48 -13.73 0.87 23.69
CA LEU A 48 -13.73 2.23 23.20
C LEU A 48 -12.39 2.61 22.55
N ALA A 49 -11.28 2.27 23.22
CA ALA A 49 -9.94 2.52 22.68
C ALA A 49 -9.68 1.74 21.39
N GLU A 50 -10.10 0.49 21.31
CA GLU A 50 -10.01 -0.33 20.09
C GLU A 50 -10.89 0.23 18.97
N ALA A 51 -12.09 0.70 19.27
CA ALA A 51 -12.98 1.34 18.29
C ALA A 51 -12.36 2.61 17.73
N GLU A 52 -11.76 3.47 18.57
CA GLU A 52 -11.08 4.68 18.14
C GLU A 52 -9.85 4.36 17.27
N ASN A 53 -9.02 3.39 17.67
CA ASN A 53 -7.87 2.97 16.90
C ASN A 53 -8.29 2.41 15.54
N SER A 54 -9.34 1.59 15.51
CA SER A 54 -9.90 1.04 14.26
C SER A 54 -10.45 2.15 13.37
N ARG A 55 -11.13 3.14 13.92
CA ARG A 55 -11.62 4.29 13.17
C ARG A 55 -10.48 5.10 12.54
N LYS A 56 -9.41 5.37 13.29
CA LYS A 56 -8.23 6.08 12.78
C LYS A 56 -7.55 5.31 11.66
N ARG A 57 -7.40 3.98 11.83
CA ARG A 57 -6.83 3.10 10.81
C ARG A 57 -7.67 3.08 9.55
N LEU A 58 -8.98 2.87 9.65
CA LEU A 58 -9.89 2.86 8.51
C LEU A 58 -9.90 4.19 7.76
N GLN A 59 -9.82 5.32 8.47
CA GLN A 59 -9.76 6.63 7.86
C GLN A 59 -8.46 6.82 7.07
N LYS A 60 -7.32 6.35 7.60
CA LYS A 60 -6.03 6.36 6.90
C LYS A 60 -6.07 5.48 5.65
N GLU A 61 -6.52 4.23 5.80
CA GLU A 61 -6.67 3.27 4.69
C GLU A 61 -7.58 3.82 3.58
N ARG A 62 -8.68 4.47 3.95
CA ARG A 62 -9.59 5.11 2.99
C ARG A 62 -8.89 6.23 2.22
N THR A 63 -8.11 7.08 2.90
CA THR A 63 -7.38 8.17 2.24
C THR A 63 -6.33 7.63 1.28
N GLU A 64 -5.57 6.62 1.70
CA GLU A 64 -4.58 5.94 0.87
C GLU A 64 -5.23 5.27 -0.35
N MET A 65 -6.36 4.58 -0.16
CA MET A 65 -7.11 3.95 -1.26
C MET A 65 -7.61 4.96 -2.28
N MET A 66 -8.08 6.14 -1.83
CA MET A 66 -8.49 7.22 -2.74
C MET A 66 -7.31 7.78 -3.52
N GLN A 67 -6.14 7.94 -2.88
CA GLN A 67 -4.92 8.35 -3.58
C GLN A 67 -4.51 7.33 -4.64
N TYR A 68 -4.47 6.04 -4.29
CA TYR A 68 -4.17 4.97 -5.25
C TYR A 68 -5.16 4.93 -6.42
N ALA A 69 -6.44 5.16 -6.18
CA ALA A 69 -7.43 5.18 -7.26
C ALA A 69 -7.17 6.35 -8.24
N VAL A 70 -6.83 7.53 -7.74
CA VAL A 70 -6.46 8.68 -8.58
C VAL A 70 -5.16 8.41 -9.34
N GLU A 71 -4.14 7.87 -8.68
CA GLU A 71 -2.86 7.53 -9.31
C GLU A 71 -3.03 6.50 -10.44
N ASN A 72 -3.83 5.44 -10.22
CA ASN A 72 -4.12 4.45 -11.24
C ASN A 72 -4.85 5.08 -12.44
N ALA A 73 -5.83 5.95 -12.18
CA ALA A 73 -6.51 6.66 -13.26
C ALA A 73 -5.54 7.54 -14.07
N LEU A 74 -4.61 8.24 -13.39
CA LEU A 74 -3.58 9.03 -14.08
C LEU A 74 -2.64 8.15 -14.90
N MET A 75 -2.25 6.98 -14.41
CA MET A 75 -1.40 6.03 -15.16
C MET A 75 -2.07 5.55 -16.45
N ASP A 76 -3.38 5.36 -16.46
CA ASP A 76 -4.12 4.94 -17.66
C ASP A 76 -4.12 6.01 -18.77
N PHE A 77 -3.92 7.28 -18.41
CA PHE A 77 -3.77 8.39 -19.36
C PHE A 77 -2.36 8.55 -19.93
N LEU A 78 -1.33 7.97 -19.31
CA LEU A 78 0.06 8.12 -19.78
C LEU A 78 0.28 7.58 -21.21
N PRO A 79 -0.16 6.34 -21.56
CA PRO A 79 0.06 5.81 -22.91
C PRO A 79 -0.54 6.66 -24.02
N PRO A 80 -1.79 7.16 -23.96
CA PRO A 80 -2.33 8.05 -24.98
C PRO A 80 -1.59 9.40 -25.07
N ILE A 81 -1.14 9.96 -23.94
CA ILE A 81 -0.36 11.19 -23.90
C ILE A 81 0.99 11.00 -24.59
N GLU A 82 1.72 9.91 -24.29
CA GLU A 82 2.98 9.57 -24.96
C GLU A 82 2.80 9.31 -26.45
N SER A 83 1.70 8.67 -26.83
CA SER A 83 1.39 8.44 -28.25
C SER A 83 1.13 9.76 -28.97
N MET A 84 0.44 10.71 -28.35
CA MET A 84 0.22 12.04 -28.89
C MET A 84 1.53 12.82 -28.97
N GLU A 85 2.40 12.71 -27.98
CA GLU A 85 3.74 13.33 -27.98
C GLU A 85 4.60 12.83 -29.14
N LYS A 86 4.62 11.50 -29.36
CA LYS A 86 5.31 10.88 -30.50
C LYS A 86 4.75 11.35 -31.83
N ALA A 87 3.41 11.39 -31.98
CA ALA A 87 2.76 11.84 -33.20
C ALA A 87 3.10 13.33 -33.52
N LEU A 88 3.11 14.19 -32.50
CA LEU A 88 3.49 15.61 -32.65
C LEU A 88 4.97 15.76 -32.97
N GLY A 89 5.84 14.87 -32.48
CA GLY A 89 7.26 14.82 -32.86
C GLY A 89 7.46 14.58 -34.35
N PHE A 90 6.67 13.69 -34.95
CA PHE A 90 6.71 13.47 -36.42
C PHE A 90 6.13 14.66 -37.21
N ALA A 91 5.08 15.31 -36.71
CA ALA A 91 4.47 16.48 -37.39
C ALA A 91 5.44 17.62 -37.55
N SER A 92 6.43 17.78 -36.67
CA SER A 92 7.46 18.82 -36.75
C SER A 92 8.39 18.70 -37.96
N GLN A 93 8.43 17.56 -38.63
CA GLN A 93 9.27 17.26 -39.80
C GLN A 93 8.52 17.43 -41.15
N THR A 94 7.26 17.87 -41.10
CA THR A 94 6.37 17.98 -42.25
C THR A 94 6.16 19.42 -42.72
N SER A 95 5.14 19.66 -43.56
CA SER A 95 4.83 20.97 -44.12
C SER A 95 4.47 22.02 -43.04
N GLU A 96 4.64 23.31 -43.38
CA GLU A 96 4.31 24.41 -42.46
C GLU A 96 2.83 24.44 -42.05
N GLU A 97 1.93 24.00 -42.90
CA GLU A 97 0.50 23.90 -42.57
C GLU A 97 0.25 22.87 -41.44
N ILE A 98 0.91 21.72 -41.53
CA ILE A 98 0.82 20.68 -40.51
C ILE A 98 1.48 21.12 -39.21
N LYS A 99 2.61 21.84 -39.27
CA LYS A 99 3.25 22.40 -38.07
C LYS A 99 2.34 23.40 -37.35
N ASN A 100 1.69 24.30 -38.08
CA ASN A 100 0.76 25.26 -37.48
C ASN A 100 -0.42 24.58 -36.78
N TRP A 101 -0.94 23.53 -37.39
CA TRP A 101 -2.00 22.71 -36.77
C TRP A 101 -1.48 21.95 -35.51
N ALA A 102 -0.28 21.41 -35.58
CA ALA A 102 0.36 20.69 -34.48
C ALA A 102 0.60 21.58 -33.25
N ILE A 103 0.84 22.87 -33.40
CA ILE A 103 1.01 23.82 -32.29
C ILE A 103 -0.22 23.84 -31.38
N GLY A 104 -1.44 23.78 -31.92
CA GLY A 104 -2.65 23.72 -31.12
C GLY A 104 -2.70 22.46 -30.22
N PHE A 105 -2.32 21.31 -30.77
CA PHE A 105 -2.24 20.07 -30.02
C PHE A 105 -1.10 20.04 -29.00
N GLN A 106 0.03 20.67 -29.27
CA GLN A 106 1.12 20.85 -28.31
C GLN A 106 0.65 21.65 -27.09
N MET A 107 -0.17 22.69 -27.29
CA MET A 107 -0.75 23.45 -26.16
C MET A 107 -1.67 22.57 -25.30
N ILE A 108 -2.49 21.73 -25.92
CA ILE A 108 -3.35 20.79 -25.19
C ILE A 108 -2.48 19.77 -24.43
N LEU A 109 -1.46 19.22 -25.06
CA LEU A 109 -0.53 18.30 -24.43
C LEU A 109 0.16 18.93 -23.21
N GLN A 110 0.56 20.20 -23.32
CA GLN A 110 1.16 20.96 -22.22
C GLN A 110 0.19 21.13 -21.04
N GLN A 111 -1.09 21.36 -21.31
CA GLN A 111 -2.12 21.42 -20.25
C GLN A 111 -2.27 20.08 -19.52
N PHE A 112 -2.23 18.95 -20.25
CA PHE A 112 -2.23 17.63 -19.61
C PHE A 112 -1.00 17.45 -18.72
N LYS A 113 0.19 17.78 -19.19
CA LYS A 113 1.43 17.72 -18.40
C LYS A 113 1.34 18.57 -17.12
N GLN A 114 0.80 19.76 -17.22
CA GLN A 114 0.58 20.64 -16.07
C GLN A 114 -0.37 20.00 -15.04
N ILE A 115 -1.47 19.39 -15.48
CA ILE A 115 -2.38 18.67 -14.57
C ILE A 115 -1.66 17.55 -13.84
N PHE A 116 -0.78 16.79 -14.52
CA PHE A 116 0.01 15.74 -13.90
C PHE A 116 0.95 16.30 -12.84
N GLU A 117 1.67 17.37 -13.15
CA GLU A 117 2.56 18.06 -12.20
C GLU A 117 1.79 18.59 -10.98
N GLU A 118 0.61 19.17 -11.15
CA GLU A 118 -0.26 19.64 -10.06
C GLU A 118 -0.73 18.49 -9.15
N LYS A 119 -0.82 17.27 -9.69
CA LYS A 119 -1.09 16.05 -8.91
C LYS A 119 0.18 15.40 -8.33
N GLY A 120 1.33 16.03 -8.55
CA GLY A 120 2.62 15.56 -8.06
C GLY A 120 3.24 14.43 -8.90
N VAL A 121 2.66 14.13 -10.07
CA VAL A 121 3.22 13.16 -11.01
C VAL A 121 4.31 13.84 -11.83
N VAL A 122 5.55 13.36 -11.67
CA VAL A 122 6.73 13.91 -12.34
C VAL A 122 7.38 12.83 -13.19
N GLU A 123 7.68 13.18 -14.45
CA GLU A 123 8.50 12.37 -15.36
C GLU A 123 9.96 12.39 -14.89
N TYR A 124 10.64 11.26 -14.92
CA TYR A 124 12.09 11.21 -14.74
C TYR A 124 12.77 10.60 -15.96
N SER A 125 13.94 11.13 -16.30
CA SER A 125 14.75 10.64 -17.41
C SER A 125 15.76 9.64 -16.89
N SER A 126 15.87 8.50 -17.57
CA SER A 126 16.76 7.40 -17.16
C SER A 126 17.98 7.28 -18.08
N LYS A 127 17.97 7.91 -19.25
CA LYS A 127 19.03 7.77 -20.25
C LYS A 127 20.35 8.34 -19.74
N GLY A 128 21.40 7.51 -19.75
CA GLY A 128 22.75 7.88 -19.30
C GLY A 128 22.97 7.70 -17.80
N GLU A 129 21.93 7.34 -17.04
CA GLU A 129 22.04 7.03 -15.61
C GLU A 129 22.42 5.56 -15.37
N LEU A 130 22.82 5.23 -14.16
CA LEU A 130 23.02 3.84 -13.74
C LEU A 130 21.66 3.16 -13.50
N PHE A 131 21.57 1.91 -13.87
CA PHE A 131 20.39 1.10 -13.65
C PHE A 131 20.08 0.95 -12.17
N ASN A 132 18.86 1.29 -11.80
CA ASN A 132 18.32 1.15 -10.46
C ASN A 132 17.06 0.29 -10.51
N PRO A 133 17.04 -0.91 -9.91
CA PRO A 133 15.89 -1.82 -9.95
C PRO A 133 14.59 -1.23 -9.37
N TYR A 134 14.69 -0.20 -8.54
CA TYR A 134 13.53 0.46 -7.97
C TYR A 134 12.81 1.40 -8.96
N LEU A 135 13.58 1.99 -9.90
CA LEU A 135 13.08 2.97 -10.87
C LEU A 135 12.99 2.42 -12.28
N HIS A 136 13.77 1.39 -12.61
CA HIS A 136 13.99 0.92 -13.97
C HIS A 136 13.69 -0.57 -14.12
N GLU A 137 13.11 -0.93 -15.27
CA GLU A 137 12.91 -2.30 -15.75
C GLU A 137 13.78 -2.51 -16.99
N ALA A 138 14.80 -3.38 -16.91
CA ALA A 138 15.64 -3.71 -18.04
C ALA A 138 14.87 -4.68 -18.96
N VAL A 139 14.44 -4.20 -20.12
CA VAL A 139 13.74 -5.00 -21.14
C VAL A 139 14.68 -5.48 -22.22
N GLU A 140 15.82 -4.82 -22.41
CA GLU A 140 16.85 -5.17 -23.37
C GLU A 140 18.24 -4.95 -22.79
N ILE A 141 19.17 -5.80 -23.16
CA ILE A 141 20.58 -5.71 -22.76
C ILE A 141 21.40 -5.64 -24.04
N GLU A 142 22.31 -4.66 -24.14
CA GLU A 142 23.24 -4.49 -25.25
C GLU A 142 24.67 -4.70 -24.79
N GLU A 143 25.37 -5.60 -25.41
CA GLU A 143 26.79 -5.82 -25.13
C GLU A 143 27.64 -4.74 -25.79
N THR A 144 28.33 -3.96 -24.96
CA THR A 144 29.21 -2.87 -25.41
C THR A 144 30.43 -2.72 -24.51
N THR A 145 31.54 -2.28 -25.12
CA THR A 145 32.79 -1.98 -24.41
C THR A 145 33.02 -0.46 -24.28
N THR A 146 32.18 0.37 -24.92
CA THR A 146 32.38 1.81 -24.99
C THR A 146 31.72 2.56 -23.82
N ILE A 147 30.75 1.92 -23.15
CA ILE A 147 29.96 2.51 -22.07
C ILE A 147 30.08 1.60 -20.84
N PRO A 148 30.18 2.17 -19.62
CA PRO A 148 30.27 1.39 -18.39
C PRO A 148 29.08 0.43 -18.23
N GLU A 149 29.37 -0.77 -17.71
CA GLU A 149 28.32 -1.75 -17.42
C GLU A 149 27.28 -1.17 -16.45
N GLY A 150 26.01 -1.49 -16.70
CA GLY A 150 24.89 -1.01 -15.92
C GLY A 150 24.39 0.38 -16.30
N THR A 151 25.00 1.04 -17.30
CA THR A 151 24.50 2.34 -17.79
C THR A 151 23.31 2.14 -18.71
N ILE A 152 22.30 2.98 -18.57
CA ILE A 152 21.10 2.99 -19.41
C ILE A 152 21.42 3.64 -20.75
N LEU A 153 21.30 2.89 -21.83
CA LEU A 153 21.58 3.35 -23.19
C LEU A 153 20.38 4.05 -23.82
N GLU A 154 19.20 3.47 -23.62
CA GLU A 154 17.97 3.96 -24.21
C GLU A 154 16.79 3.76 -23.28
N GLU A 155 15.82 4.66 -23.34
CA GLU A 155 14.56 4.58 -22.61
C GLU A 155 13.43 4.35 -23.62
N PHE A 156 12.80 3.18 -23.57
CA PHE A 156 11.67 2.83 -24.44
C PHE A 156 10.35 3.37 -23.93
N THR A 157 10.22 3.39 -22.60
CA THR A 157 9.01 3.90 -21.92
C THR A 157 9.45 4.75 -20.74
N LYS A 158 8.94 5.97 -20.69
CA LYS A 158 9.26 6.95 -19.65
C LYS A 158 8.82 6.47 -18.26
N GLY A 159 9.62 6.77 -17.26
CA GLY A 159 9.28 6.56 -15.86
C GLY A 159 8.53 7.76 -15.26
N TYR A 160 7.61 7.47 -14.33
CA TYR A 160 6.87 8.51 -13.60
C TYR A 160 6.86 8.20 -12.11
N LYS A 161 6.97 9.25 -11.29
CA LYS A 161 6.98 9.16 -9.83
C LYS A 161 6.09 10.21 -9.18
N ILE A 162 5.62 9.91 -7.96
CA ILE A 162 4.98 10.88 -7.06
C ILE A 162 5.86 10.98 -5.81
N GLY A 163 6.46 12.15 -5.59
CA GLY A 163 7.51 12.30 -4.58
C GLY A 163 8.67 11.35 -4.86
N ASP A 164 8.98 10.47 -3.91
CA ASP A 164 10.05 9.47 -4.06
C ASP A 164 9.56 8.11 -4.55
N ARG A 165 8.25 7.91 -4.67
CA ARG A 165 7.64 6.63 -5.04
C ARG A 165 7.38 6.56 -6.54
N PRO A 166 7.97 5.59 -7.27
CA PRO A 166 7.64 5.36 -8.66
C PRO A 166 6.21 4.81 -8.77
N ILE A 167 5.41 5.41 -9.64
CA ILE A 167 4.09 4.93 -10.04
C ILE A 167 4.16 4.11 -11.33
N ARG A 168 5.17 4.40 -12.18
CA ARG A 168 5.52 3.60 -13.34
C ARG A 168 7.04 3.58 -13.50
N VAL A 169 7.61 2.38 -13.53
CA VAL A 169 9.04 2.19 -13.79
C VAL A 169 9.38 2.46 -15.27
N ALA A 170 10.54 3.05 -15.51
CA ALA A 170 11.03 3.26 -16.88
C ALA A 170 11.48 1.93 -17.49
N LYS A 171 11.06 1.63 -18.73
CA LYS A 171 11.56 0.48 -19.49
C LYS A 171 12.79 0.89 -20.29
N VAL A 172 13.91 0.23 -20.00
CA VAL A 172 15.21 0.69 -20.46
C VAL A 172 16.03 -0.43 -21.10
N LYS A 173 16.96 -0.01 -21.97
CA LYS A 173 18.06 -0.84 -22.47
C LYS A 173 19.30 -0.54 -21.65
N VAL A 174 19.97 -1.59 -21.17
CA VAL A 174 21.13 -1.48 -20.28
C VAL A 174 22.38 -2.03 -20.96
N ALA A 175 23.51 -1.31 -20.79
CA ALA A 175 24.82 -1.74 -21.22
C ALA A 175 25.33 -2.89 -20.35
N LYS A 176 25.86 -3.94 -21.00
CA LYS A 176 26.57 -5.03 -20.35
C LYS A 176 27.92 -5.22 -21.02
N LEU A 177 28.96 -5.56 -20.25
CA LEU A 177 30.22 -5.93 -20.81
C LEU A 177 30.09 -7.29 -21.48
N PRO A 178 30.64 -7.48 -22.73
CA PRO A 178 30.68 -8.79 -23.37
C PRO A 178 31.40 -9.77 -22.46
N ALA A 179 30.81 -10.95 -22.27
CA ALA A 179 31.45 -12.02 -21.53
C ALA A 179 32.82 -12.33 -22.22
N LYS A 180 33.92 -12.23 -21.48
CA LYS A 180 35.20 -12.71 -21.96
C LYS A 180 35.01 -14.17 -22.35
N GLY A 181 35.04 -14.45 -23.67
CA GLY A 181 34.96 -15.80 -24.16
C GLY A 181 36.06 -16.63 -23.49
N ASN A 182 35.69 -17.76 -22.91
CA ASN A 182 36.61 -18.82 -22.57
C ASN A 182 37.22 -19.39 -23.89
N SER A 183 38.17 -18.63 -24.44
CA SER A 183 39.12 -19.19 -25.41
C SER A 183 40.31 -19.65 -24.60
N ASP A 184 40.22 -20.82 -24.00
CA ASP A 184 41.40 -21.68 -23.69
C ASP A 184 40.89 -22.97 -23.04
N SER A 185 40.72 -23.98 -23.90
CA SER A 185 41.05 -25.37 -23.55
C SER A 185 40.75 -26.29 -24.76
N ASN A 186 41.53 -26.13 -25.84
CA ASN A 186 41.77 -27.24 -26.74
C ASN A 186 43.14 -27.04 -27.42
N GLU A 187 44.19 -27.20 -26.62
CA GLU A 187 45.49 -27.55 -27.18
C GLU A 187 45.99 -28.80 -26.47
N GLU A 188 46.19 -29.84 -27.32
CA GLU A 188 47.18 -30.92 -27.24
C GLU A 188 46.97 -32.02 -26.20
N LYS A 189 46.59 -33.16 -26.74
CA LYS A 189 47.40 -34.41 -26.56
C LYS A 189 47.38 -35.23 -27.83
N GLU A 190 48.54 -35.21 -28.48
CA GLU A 190 49.05 -36.37 -29.23
C GLU A 190 49.27 -37.56 -28.29
#